data_8a7d77cd93d67cad04e62cacb306042d
#
_entry.id   8a7d77cd93d67cad04e62cacb306042d
#
_cell.length_a   1.000
_cell.length_b   1.000
_cell.length_c   1.000
_cell.angle_alpha   90.00
_cell.angle_beta   90.00
_cell.angle_gamma   90.00
#
_symmetry.space_group_name_H-M   'P 1'
#
loop_
_entity.id
_entity.type
_entity.pdbx_description
1 polymer ?
#
loop_
_entity_poly.entity_id
_entity_poly.type
_entity_poly.pdbx_seq_one_letter_code
_entity_poly.pdbx_strand_id
1 'polypeptide(L)'
;MKIRALLPELPMVCGSFFRAIESQTSVLTRYAYAIDLRGFFQFTVTQNDLFPGRDVPSLTVVDLGMITAYHIELYLNEVSLYEKDGRELVNNQQAKARKLSTLRSFFKYLHKQELLPTNVAALVDIPKLHEKAIIRLEPNEVADLLDLAENGEGLSERQKQYHAMTKIRDVAIMTLFLGTGIRISELVGIDLNDIDFENDAFVVTRKGGSEDILSFGDEVHRALWEYRCRRISQTPLEG
;
A
#
# COMPACT_ATOMS: atom_id res chain seq x y z
N MET A 1 -1.97 -16.31 -5.03
CA MET A 1 -3.35 -16.84 -5.16
C MET A 1 -4.36 -15.81 -5.67
N LYS A 2 -4.51 -14.61 -5.08
CA LYS A 2 -5.56 -13.64 -5.44
C LYS A 2 -5.55 -13.15 -6.91
N ILE A 3 -4.38 -12.91 -7.52
CA ILE A 3 -4.32 -12.46 -8.93
C ILE A 3 -4.82 -13.52 -9.88
N ARG A 4 -4.45 -14.80 -9.66
CA ARG A 4 -4.88 -15.93 -10.52
C ARG A 4 -6.40 -16.07 -10.60
N ALA A 5 -7.13 -15.69 -9.55
CA ALA A 5 -8.57 -15.71 -9.53
C ALA A 5 -9.20 -14.59 -10.39
N LEU A 6 -8.49 -13.47 -10.59
CA LEU A 6 -8.97 -12.34 -11.39
C LEU A 6 -8.62 -12.45 -12.88
N LEU A 7 -7.59 -13.22 -13.25
CA LEU A 7 -7.15 -13.32 -14.67
C LEU A 7 -8.26 -13.81 -15.61
N PRO A 8 -9.13 -14.78 -15.25
CA PRO A 8 -10.23 -15.22 -16.11
C PRO A 8 -11.29 -14.13 -16.36
N GLU A 9 -11.35 -13.10 -15.53
CA GLU A 9 -12.27 -11.97 -15.66
C GLU A 9 -11.70 -10.82 -16.52
N LEU A 10 -10.49 -10.99 -17.06
CA LEU A 10 -9.74 -9.97 -17.80
C LEU A 10 -9.46 -10.44 -19.24
N PRO A 11 -9.22 -9.52 -20.19
CA PRO A 11 -8.73 -9.88 -21.52
C PRO A 11 -7.45 -10.71 -21.44
N MET A 12 -7.31 -11.71 -22.32
CA MET A 12 -6.19 -12.67 -22.30
C MET A 12 -4.81 -11.99 -22.27
N VAL A 13 -4.66 -10.86 -22.94
CA VAL A 13 -3.41 -10.07 -23.00
C VAL A 13 -2.95 -9.57 -21.63
N CYS A 14 -3.86 -9.40 -20.68
CA CYS A 14 -3.51 -9.02 -19.29
C CYS A 14 -2.62 -10.07 -18.62
N GLY A 15 -2.78 -11.35 -18.95
CA GLY A 15 -1.90 -12.41 -18.45
C GLY A 15 -0.45 -12.21 -18.86
N SER A 16 -0.20 -11.76 -20.10
CA SER A 16 1.14 -11.44 -20.58
C SER A 16 1.70 -10.18 -19.94
N PHE A 17 0.87 -9.15 -19.76
CA PHE A 17 1.24 -7.95 -19.02
C PHE A 17 1.69 -8.28 -17.59
N PHE A 18 0.92 -9.06 -16.82
CA PHE A 18 1.28 -9.39 -15.44
C PHE A 18 2.55 -10.22 -15.34
N ARG A 19 2.84 -11.10 -16.30
CA ARG A 19 4.14 -11.79 -16.38
C ARG A 19 5.28 -10.81 -16.63
N ALA A 20 5.09 -9.86 -17.55
CA ALA A 20 6.15 -8.91 -17.91
C ALA A 20 6.55 -7.96 -16.77
N ILE A 21 5.62 -7.63 -15.87
CA ILE A 21 5.88 -6.74 -14.73
C ILE A 21 6.22 -7.50 -13.43
N GLU A 22 6.32 -8.82 -13.47
CA GLU A 22 6.47 -9.65 -12.26
C GLU A 22 7.75 -9.36 -11.48
N SER A 23 8.86 -9.19 -12.17
CA SER A 23 10.16 -8.88 -11.56
C SER A 23 10.28 -7.45 -11.04
N GLN A 24 9.41 -6.54 -11.48
CA GLN A 24 9.51 -5.10 -11.18
C GLN A 24 8.47 -4.62 -10.16
N THR A 25 7.49 -5.46 -9.82
CA THR A 25 6.35 -5.06 -8.99
C THR A 25 6.03 -6.08 -7.92
N SER A 26 5.61 -5.60 -6.75
CA SER A 26 5.14 -6.46 -5.67
C SER A 26 3.84 -7.19 -6.05
N VAL A 27 3.58 -8.31 -5.39
CA VAL A 27 2.31 -9.06 -5.54
C VAL A 27 1.10 -8.17 -5.26
N LEU A 28 1.19 -7.30 -4.25
CA LEU A 28 0.10 -6.37 -3.89
C LEU A 28 -0.13 -5.32 -4.98
N THR A 29 0.94 -4.80 -5.59
CA THR A 29 0.82 -3.85 -6.71
C THR A 29 0.15 -4.50 -7.91
N ARG A 30 0.56 -5.71 -8.27
CA ARG A 30 -0.07 -6.47 -9.38
C ARG A 30 -1.54 -6.79 -9.09
N TYR A 31 -1.88 -7.11 -7.85
CA TYR A 31 -3.26 -7.34 -7.46
C TYR A 31 -4.12 -6.07 -7.56
N ALA A 32 -3.59 -4.93 -7.12
CA ALA A 32 -4.25 -3.64 -7.29
C ALA A 32 -4.45 -3.29 -8.77
N TYR A 33 -3.44 -3.53 -9.61
CA TYR A 33 -3.54 -3.35 -11.06
C TYR A 33 -4.62 -4.25 -11.68
N ALA A 34 -4.74 -5.50 -11.25
CA ALA A 34 -5.77 -6.41 -11.74
C ALA A 34 -7.18 -5.90 -11.41
N ILE A 35 -7.39 -5.39 -10.20
CA ILE A 35 -8.67 -4.77 -9.80
C ILE A 35 -8.97 -3.52 -10.64
N ASP A 36 -7.98 -2.66 -10.85
CA ASP A 36 -8.17 -1.43 -11.63
C ASP A 36 -8.49 -1.74 -13.10
N LEU A 37 -7.77 -2.68 -13.71
CA LEU A 37 -8.02 -3.11 -15.09
C LEU A 37 -9.40 -3.76 -15.23
N ARG A 38 -9.80 -4.61 -14.26
CA ARG A 38 -11.15 -5.19 -14.24
C ARG A 38 -12.22 -4.10 -14.24
N GLY A 39 -12.10 -3.12 -13.34
CA GLY A 39 -13.06 -2.01 -13.28
C GLY A 39 -13.11 -1.20 -14.57
N PHE A 40 -11.95 -0.95 -15.19
CA PHE A 40 -11.90 -0.24 -16.47
C PHE A 40 -12.55 -1.04 -17.62
N PHE A 41 -12.20 -2.30 -17.78
CA PHE A 41 -12.81 -3.11 -18.86
C PHE A 41 -14.29 -3.38 -18.63
N GLN A 42 -14.72 -3.55 -17.38
CA GLN A 42 -16.12 -3.65 -17.03
C GLN A 42 -16.88 -2.38 -17.48
N PHE A 43 -16.33 -1.20 -17.21
CA PHE A 43 -16.87 0.06 -17.68
C PHE A 43 -17.00 0.09 -19.22
N THR A 44 -15.96 -0.33 -19.96
CA THR A 44 -15.98 -0.28 -21.42
C THR A 44 -17.04 -1.19 -22.08
N VAL A 45 -17.42 -2.28 -21.44
CA VAL A 45 -18.45 -3.20 -21.96
C VAL A 45 -19.87 -2.93 -21.44
N THR A 46 -20.02 -2.25 -20.28
CA THR A 46 -21.34 -2.06 -19.65
C THR A 46 -21.83 -0.63 -19.66
N GLN A 47 -20.94 0.36 -19.50
CA GLN A 47 -21.32 1.77 -19.33
C GLN A 47 -21.13 2.60 -20.61
N ASN A 48 -20.30 2.17 -21.51
CA ASN A 48 -19.90 2.95 -22.66
C ASN A 48 -20.07 2.15 -23.95
N ASP A 49 -21.12 1.72 -24.36
CA ASP A 49 -21.45 1.03 -25.64
C ASP A 49 -20.29 0.82 -26.67
N LEU A 50 -19.03 0.93 -26.19
CA LEU A 50 -17.82 0.79 -26.99
C LEU A 50 -17.69 -0.65 -27.51
N PHE A 51 -18.10 -1.61 -26.70
CA PHE A 51 -18.07 -3.04 -27.06
C PHE A 51 -19.43 -3.70 -26.82
N PRO A 52 -20.47 -3.31 -27.57
CA PRO A 52 -21.83 -3.83 -27.35
C PRO A 52 -21.87 -5.35 -27.52
N GLY A 53 -22.49 -6.04 -26.53
CA GLY A 53 -22.66 -7.49 -26.55
C GLY A 53 -21.39 -8.31 -26.31
N ARG A 54 -20.29 -7.65 -25.94
CA ARG A 54 -19.04 -8.33 -25.54
C ARG A 54 -18.95 -8.48 -24.04
N ASP A 55 -18.29 -9.55 -23.61
CA ASP A 55 -17.83 -9.73 -22.24
C ASP A 55 -16.34 -9.37 -22.14
N VAL A 56 -15.91 -8.98 -20.94
CA VAL A 56 -14.53 -8.54 -20.72
C VAL A 56 -13.47 -9.55 -21.16
N PRO A 57 -13.59 -10.87 -20.85
CA PRO A 57 -12.62 -11.85 -21.30
C PRO A 57 -12.51 -12.03 -22.82
N SER A 58 -13.57 -11.71 -23.57
CA SER A 58 -13.59 -11.86 -25.02
C SER A 58 -12.89 -10.71 -25.78
N LEU A 59 -12.51 -9.63 -25.06
CA LEU A 59 -11.83 -8.50 -25.67
C LEU A 59 -10.45 -8.89 -26.20
N THR A 60 -10.20 -8.57 -27.46
CA THR A 60 -8.94 -8.81 -28.17
C THR A 60 -8.06 -7.55 -28.19
N VAL A 61 -6.82 -7.71 -28.63
CA VAL A 61 -5.92 -6.55 -28.84
C VAL A 61 -6.49 -5.58 -29.88
N VAL A 62 -7.22 -6.07 -30.88
CA VAL A 62 -7.88 -5.22 -31.90
C VAL A 62 -8.94 -4.34 -31.23
N ASP A 63 -9.76 -4.92 -30.35
CA ASP A 63 -10.76 -4.16 -29.59
C ASP A 63 -10.07 -3.11 -28.71
N LEU A 64 -8.97 -3.47 -28.04
CA LEU A 64 -8.19 -2.52 -27.23
C LEU A 64 -7.63 -1.35 -28.04
N GLY A 65 -7.35 -1.55 -29.32
CA GLY A 65 -6.93 -0.51 -30.26
C GLY A 65 -8.02 0.55 -30.56
N MET A 66 -9.29 0.25 -30.27
CA MET A 66 -10.40 1.20 -30.41
C MET A 66 -10.54 2.14 -29.21
N ILE A 67 -9.89 1.81 -28.09
CA ILE A 67 -9.91 2.64 -26.89
C ILE A 67 -9.08 3.91 -27.13
N THR A 68 -9.67 5.07 -26.85
CA THR A 68 -9.04 6.38 -26.99
C THR A 68 -8.81 7.04 -25.64
N ALA A 69 -8.07 8.15 -25.60
CA ALA A 69 -7.92 8.97 -24.41
C ALA A 69 -9.27 9.41 -23.83
N TYR A 70 -10.23 9.76 -24.71
CA TYR A 70 -11.59 10.14 -24.32
C TYR A 70 -12.32 9.07 -23.51
N HIS A 71 -12.20 7.78 -23.87
CA HIS A 71 -12.83 6.69 -23.12
C HIS A 71 -12.22 6.52 -21.73
N ILE A 72 -10.92 6.80 -21.60
CA ILE A 72 -10.24 6.78 -20.29
C ILE A 72 -10.70 7.95 -19.42
N GLU A 73 -10.86 9.15 -20.01
CA GLU A 73 -11.39 10.33 -19.31
C GLU A 73 -12.82 10.09 -18.82
N LEU A 74 -13.69 9.51 -19.65
CA LEU A 74 -15.04 9.12 -19.25
C LEU A 74 -15.03 8.16 -18.06
N TYR A 75 -14.17 7.12 -18.12
CA TYR A 75 -14.01 6.20 -17.00
C TYR A 75 -13.56 6.91 -15.71
N LEU A 76 -12.59 7.82 -15.81
CA LEU A 76 -12.11 8.56 -14.64
C LEU A 76 -13.18 9.52 -14.07
N ASN A 77 -14.10 10.01 -14.91
CA ASN A 77 -15.23 10.80 -14.49
C ASN A 77 -16.29 9.91 -13.79
N GLU A 78 -16.62 8.77 -14.38
CA GLU A 78 -17.59 7.82 -13.81
C GLU A 78 -17.14 7.31 -12.43
N VAL A 79 -15.88 6.88 -12.31
CA VAL A 79 -15.38 6.42 -11.01
C VAL A 79 -15.19 7.53 -9.98
N SER A 80 -15.47 8.79 -10.32
CA SER A 80 -15.49 9.89 -9.35
C SER A 80 -16.65 9.80 -8.39
N LEU A 81 -17.78 9.31 -8.87
CA LEU A 81 -19.01 9.09 -8.12
C LEU A 81 -19.29 7.58 -8.19
N TYR A 82 -19.23 6.88 -7.10
CA TYR A 82 -19.61 5.48 -7.06
C TYR A 82 -20.51 5.23 -5.85
N GLU A 83 -21.49 4.39 -6.05
CA GLU A 83 -22.39 3.96 -4.99
C GLU A 83 -21.84 2.69 -4.32
N LYS A 84 -21.77 2.70 -3.00
CA LYS A 84 -21.45 1.52 -2.21
C LYS A 84 -22.38 1.44 -1.01
N ASP A 85 -23.08 0.31 -0.88
CA ASP A 85 -24.01 0.04 0.21
C ASP A 85 -25.10 1.13 0.33
N GLY A 86 -25.63 1.65 -0.81
CA GLY A 86 -26.65 2.71 -0.87
C GLY A 86 -26.14 4.10 -0.49
N ARG A 87 -24.82 4.32 -0.48
CA ARG A 87 -24.19 5.62 -0.24
C ARG A 87 -23.36 6.05 -1.44
N GLU A 88 -23.60 7.27 -1.90
CA GLU A 88 -22.71 7.91 -2.88
C GLU A 88 -21.37 8.21 -2.23
N LEU A 89 -20.31 7.68 -2.79
CA LEU A 89 -18.94 7.90 -2.36
C LEU A 89 -18.18 8.62 -3.48
N VAL A 90 -17.42 9.63 -3.11
CA VAL A 90 -16.56 10.38 -4.04
C VAL A 90 -15.15 9.81 -3.98
N ASN A 91 -14.66 9.26 -5.10
CA ASN A 91 -13.24 8.95 -5.23
C ASN A 91 -12.43 10.25 -5.24
N ASN A 92 -11.45 10.32 -4.35
CA ASN A 92 -10.54 11.44 -4.32
C ASN A 92 -9.59 11.43 -5.55
N GLN A 93 -8.95 12.56 -5.84
CA GLN A 93 -8.04 12.72 -6.97
C GLN A 93 -6.87 11.72 -6.93
N GLN A 94 -6.45 11.27 -5.74
CA GLN A 94 -5.40 10.26 -5.57
C GLN A 94 -5.84 8.89 -6.10
N ALA A 95 -7.09 8.50 -5.86
CA ALA A 95 -7.64 7.24 -6.38
C ALA A 95 -7.72 7.26 -7.91
N LYS A 96 -8.12 8.38 -8.51
CA LYS A 96 -8.12 8.57 -9.97
C LYS A 96 -6.71 8.50 -10.55
N ALA A 97 -5.75 9.23 -9.95
CA ALA A 97 -4.35 9.21 -10.37
C ALA A 97 -3.75 7.80 -10.31
N ARG A 98 -4.09 7.02 -9.28
CA ARG A 98 -3.66 5.61 -9.16
C ARG A 98 -4.24 4.75 -10.27
N LYS A 99 -5.54 4.86 -10.55
CA LYS A 99 -6.20 4.13 -11.66
C LYS A 99 -5.60 4.49 -13.01
N LEU A 100 -5.39 5.79 -13.27
CA LEU A 100 -4.73 6.25 -14.49
C LEU A 100 -3.30 5.70 -14.61
N SER A 101 -2.55 5.64 -13.49
CA SER A 101 -1.20 5.06 -13.48
C SER A 101 -1.21 3.57 -13.88
N THR A 102 -2.21 2.81 -13.44
CA THR A 102 -2.40 1.42 -13.86
C THR A 102 -2.65 1.32 -15.36
N LEU A 103 -3.56 2.14 -15.90
CA LEU A 103 -3.86 2.17 -17.34
C LEU A 103 -2.64 2.60 -18.16
N ARG A 104 -1.90 3.62 -17.71
CA ARG A 104 -0.66 4.06 -18.35
C ARG A 104 0.38 2.94 -18.42
N SER A 105 0.53 2.18 -17.33
CA SER A 105 1.44 1.02 -17.30
C SER A 105 1.02 -0.07 -18.28
N PHE A 106 -0.27 -0.38 -18.33
CA PHE A 106 -0.83 -1.40 -19.21
C PHE A 106 -0.71 -1.01 -20.70
N PHE A 107 -1.18 0.17 -21.07
CA PHE A 107 -1.09 0.65 -22.46
C PHE A 107 0.35 0.92 -22.91
N LYS A 108 1.24 1.33 -21.98
CA LYS A 108 2.69 1.39 -22.25
C LYS A 108 3.26 0.02 -22.59
N TYR A 109 2.85 -1.01 -21.85
CA TYR A 109 3.26 -2.38 -22.16
C TYR A 109 2.80 -2.80 -23.55
N LEU A 110 1.52 -2.61 -23.88
CA LEU A 110 0.98 -2.97 -25.20
C LEU A 110 1.70 -2.24 -26.35
N HIS A 111 1.99 -0.96 -26.17
CA HIS A 111 2.75 -0.18 -27.14
C HIS A 111 4.21 -0.67 -27.27
N LYS A 112 4.87 -0.98 -26.15
CA LYS A 112 6.23 -1.50 -26.14
C LYS A 112 6.35 -2.89 -26.80
N GLN A 113 5.27 -3.68 -26.77
CA GLN A 113 5.18 -4.97 -27.45
C GLN A 113 4.68 -4.83 -28.91
N GLU A 114 4.59 -3.61 -29.43
CA GLU A 114 4.11 -3.32 -30.80
C GLU A 114 2.69 -3.84 -31.06
N LEU A 115 1.92 -4.13 -30.01
CA LEU A 115 0.53 -4.57 -30.10
C LEU A 115 -0.42 -3.39 -30.40
N LEU A 116 -0.05 -2.20 -29.95
CA LEU A 116 -0.77 -0.96 -30.22
C LEU A 116 0.18 0.13 -30.74
N PRO A 117 -0.28 1.00 -31.66
CA PRO A 117 0.57 2.03 -32.25
C PRO A 117 0.95 3.14 -31.26
N THR A 118 0.15 3.36 -30.20
CA THR A 118 0.36 4.43 -29.23
C THR A 118 -0.04 4.00 -27.82
N ASN A 119 0.51 4.69 -26.82
CA ASN A 119 0.04 4.61 -25.45
C ASN A 119 -1.03 5.69 -25.21
N VAL A 120 -2.28 5.36 -25.50
CA VAL A 120 -3.42 6.30 -25.39
C VAL A 120 -3.62 6.84 -23.97
N ALA A 121 -3.29 6.05 -22.93
CA ALA A 121 -3.41 6.50 -21.55
C ALA A 121 -2.35 7.55 -21.15
N ALA A 122 -1.28 7.69 -21.91
CA ALA A 122 -0.30 8.76 -21.70
C ALA A 122 -0.83 10.14 -22.12
N LEU A 123 -1.83 10.18 -23.00
CA LEU A 123 -2.45 11.41 -23.48
C LEU A 123 -3.44 12.03 -22.48
N VAL A 124 -3.88 11.27 -21.49
CA VAL A 124 -4.80 11.73 -20.42
C VAL A 124 -4.01 12.41 -19.33
N ASP A 125 -4.41 13.61 -18.94
CA ASP A 125 -3.76 14.37 -17.88
C ASP A 125 -3.92 13.73 -16.49
N ILE A 126 -2.88 13.85 -15.67
CA ILE A 126 -2.96 13.42 -14.27
C ILE A 126 -3.81 14.43 -13.50
N PRO A 127 -4.84 13.99 -12.74
CA PRO A 127 -5.60 14.89 -11.90
C PRO A 127 -4.67 15.67 -10.95
N LYS A 128 -4.90 16.97 -10.82
CA LYS A 128 -4.15 17.80 -9.87
C LYS A 128 -4.37 17.27 -8.45
N LEU A 129 -3.31 16.86 -7.80
CA LEU A 129 -3.34 16.43 -6.41
C LEU A 129 -3.16 17.67 -5.53
N HIS A 130 -4.14 17.94 -4.67
CA HIS A 130 -3.97 18.94 -3.62
C HIS A 130 -3.23 18.27 -2.46
N GLU A 131 -2.06 18.80 -2.15
CA GLU A 131 -1.33 18.40 -0.94
C GLU A 131 -2.14 18.83 0.29
N LYS A 132 -2.46 17.88 1.13
CA LYS A 132 -3.01 18.19 2.45
C LYS A 132 -1.86 18.60 3.36
N ALA A 133 -2.07 19.61 4.18
CA ALA A 133 -1.12 19.95 5.23
C ALA A 133 -0.87 18.69 6.09
N ILE A 134 0.40 18.38 6.28
CA ILE A 134 0.81 17.28 7.16
C ILE A 134 0.63 17.79 8.59
N ILE A 135 -0.28 17.21 9.34
CA ILE A 135 -0.43 17.45 10.77
C ILE A 135 0.76 16.76 11.43
N ARG A 136 1.58 17.54 12.11
CA ARG A 136 2.72 17.04 12.88
C ARG A 136 2.39 17.15 14.36
N LEU A 137 2.91 16.24 15.15
CA LEU A 137 2.91 16.38 16.61
C LEU A 137 4.04 17.35 16.98
N GLU A 138 3.74 18.26 17.87
CA GLU A 138 4.72 19.11 18.50
C GLU A 138 5.52 18.33 19.57
N PRO A 139 6.74 18.75 19.95
CA PRO A 139 7.56 17.98 20.90
C PRO A 139 6.87 17.69 22.25
N ASN A 140 6.06 18.62 22.74
CA ASN A 140 5.26 18.43 23.97
C ASN A 140 4.17 17.39 23.76
N GLU A 141 3.51 17.35 22.60
CA GLU A 141 2.48 16.35 22.29
C GLU A 141 3.09 14.95 22.15
N VAL A 142 4.33 14.87 21.67
CA VAL A 142 5.10 13.61 21.60
C VAL A 142 5.41 13.12 23.03
N ALA A 143 5.86 14.01 23.91
CA ALA A 143 6.12 13.67 25.31
C ALA A 143 4.84 13.19 26.01
N ASP A 144 3.74 13.93 25.89
CA ASP A 144 2.43 13.55 26.46
C ASP A 144 1.96 12.18 25.93
N LEU A 145 2.18 11.90 24.64
CA LEU A 145 1.82 10.61 24.02
C LEU A 145 2.61 9.44 24.65
N LEU A 146 3.91 9.63 24.85
CA LEU A 146 4.76 8.62 25.47
C LEU A 146 4.40 8.42 26.95
N ASP A 147 4.15 9.50 27.69
CA ASP A 147 3.72 9.45 29.08
C ASP A 147 2.38 8.73 29.23
N LEU A 148 1.41 9.00 28.38
CA LEU A 148 0.13 8.29 28.36
C LEU A 148 0.30 6.80 28.05
N ALA A 149 1.21 6.45 27.13
CA ALA A 149 1.51 5.05 26.80
C ALA A 149 2.21 4.34 27.96
N GLU A 150 3.01 5.02 28.75
CA GLU A 150 3.70 4.47 29.91
C GLU A 150 2.79 4.36 31.13
N ASN A 151 2.03 5.39 31.45
CA ASN A 151 1.25 5.50 32.66
C ASN A 151 -0.16 4.93 32.55
N GLY A 152 -0.74 4.88 31.35
CA GLY A 152 -2.09 4.38 31.11
C GLY A 152 -3.18 5.26 31.72
N GLU A 153 -2.94 6.57 31.78
CA GLU A 153 -3.92 7.53 32.29
C GLU A 153 -5.18 7.55 31.41
N GLY A 154 -6.35 7.69 32.04
CA GLY A 154 -7.63 7.69 31.35
C GLY A 154 -8.16 6.31 30.94
N LEU A 155 -7.42 5.23 31.17
CA LEU A 155 -7.86 3.87 30.85
C LEU A 155 -8.87 3.35 31.88
N SER A 156 -9.88 2.62 31.42
CA SER A 156 -10.77 1.84 32.29
C SER A 156 -10.02 0.67 32.97
N GLU A 157 -10.55 0.14 34.06
CA GLU A 157 -9.90 -0.95 34.81
C GLU A 157 -9.61 -2.18 33.93
N ARG A 158 -10.48 -2.51 32.99
CA ARG A 158 -10.26 -3.61 32.03
C ARG A 158 -9.11 -3.29 31.07
N GLN A 159 -9.02 -2.05 30.59
CA GLN A 159 -7.93 -1.61 29.70
C GLN A 159 -6.59 -1.56 30.45
N LYS A 160 -6.57 -1.17 31.73
CA LYS A 160 -5.37 -1.18 32.55
C LYS A 160 -4.75 -2.56 32.69
N GLN A 161 -5.55 -3.64 32.74
CA GLN A 161 -5.04 -5.01 32.76
C GLN A 161 -4.27 -5.34 31.48
N TYR A 162 -4.82 -4.99 30.30
CA TYR A 162 -4.11 -5.18 29.03
C TYR A 162 -2.89 -4.27 28.92
N HIS A 163 -3.02 -3.02 29.32
CA HIS A 163 -1.92 -2.07 29.34
C HIS A 163 -0.74 -2.57 30.19
N ALA A 164 -0.96 -3.11 31.38
CA ALA A 164 0.09 -3.68 32.20
C ALA A 164 0.88 -4.81 31.52
N MET A 165 0.25 -5.52 30.58
CA MET A 165 0.89 -6.59 29.80
C MET A 165 1.64 -6.07 28.57
N THR A 166 1.19 -5.00 27.95
CA THR A 166 1.66 -4.55 26.64
C THR A 166 2.47 -3.26 26.69
N LYS A 167 2.41 -2.48 27.76
CA LYS A 167 2.98 -1.13 27.85
C LYS A 167 4.46 -1.06 27.42
N ILE A 168 5.29 -1.96 27.90
CA ILE A 168 6.74 -1.96 27.59
C ILE A 168 6.97 -2.17 26.09
N ARG A 169 6.21 -3.07 25.48
CA ARG A 169 6.25 -3.28 24.03
C ARG A 169 5.75 -2.04 23.28
N ASP A 170 4.63 -1.48 23.72
CA ASP A 170 3.96 -0.39 23.02
C ASP A 170 4.80 0.90 23.12
N VAL A 171 5.41 1.17 24.28
CA VAL A 171 6.40 2.25 24.44
C VAL A 171 7.61 2.03 23.55
N ALA A 172 8.20 0.81 23.53
CA ALA A 172 9.34 0.52 22.67
C ALA A 172 9.04 0.72 21.19
N ILE A 173 7.84 0.31 20.73
CA ILE A 173 7.39 0.53 19.34
C ILE A 173 7.28 2.03 19.04
N MET A 174 6.64 2.79 19.91
CA MET A 174 6.42 4.22 19.70
C MET A 174 7.73 5.01 19.72
N THR A 175 8.61 4.72 20.68
CA THR A 175 9.93 5.35 20.79
C THR A 175 10.79 5.02 19.57
N LEU A 176 10.74 3.78 19.06
CA LEU A 176 11.46 3.39 17.84
C LEU A 176 10.96 4.14 16.62
N PHE A 177 9.62 4.30 16.45
CA PHE A 177 9.06 5.09 15.36
C PHE A 177 9.47 6.57 15.43
N LEU A 178 9.38 7.15 16.60
CA LEU A 178 9.70 8.56 16.83
C LEU A 178 11.19 8.84 16.64
N GLY A 179 12.04 7.94 17.10
CA GLY A 179 13.49 8.11 17.04
C GLY A 179 14.11 7.79 15.66
N THR A 180 13.45 6.99 14.83
CA THR A 180 14.04 6.50 13.57
C THR A 180 13.24 6.77 12.31
N GLY A 181 11.95 7.04 12.45
CA GLY A 181 11.05 7.27 11.30
C GLY A 181 10.86 6.05 10.40
N ILE A 182 11.10 4.84 10.87
CA ILE A 182 10.90 3.61 10.09
C ILE A 182 9.43 3.40 9.73
N ARG A 183 9.18 2.64 8.68
CA ARG A 183 7.81 2.27 8.29
C ARG A 183 7.30 1.11 9.13
N ILE A 184 5.97 1.04 9.32
CA ILE A 184 5.35 -0.06 10.07
C ILE A 184 5.71 -1.44 9.50
N SER A 185 5.85 -1.57 8.18
CA SER A 185 6.26 -2.83 7.54
C SER A 185 7.71 -3.20 7.82
N GLU A 186 8.57 -2.22 8.03
CA GLU A 186 9.97 -2.41 8.42
C GLU A 186 10.04 -2.85 9.88
N LEU A 187 9.29 -2.18 10.77
CA LEU A 187 9.21 -2.56 12.18
C LEU A 187 8.73 -4.01 12.38
N VAL A 188 7.66 -4.40 11.69
CA VAL A 188 7.10 -5.77 11.79
C VAL A 188 8.10 -6.84 11.34
N GLY A 189 9.05 -6.47 10.48
CA GLY A 189 10.09 -7.37 9.97
C GLY A 189 11.37 -7.44 10.83
N ILE A 190 11.48 -6.66 11.91
CA ILE A 190 12.68 -6.67 12.76
C ILE A 190 12.65 -7.87 13.70
N ASP A 191 13.71 -8.68 13.66
CA ASP A 191 14.00 -9.72 14.63
C ASP A 191 15.02 -9.23 15.68
N LEU A 192 15.08 -9.92 16.82
CA LEU A 192 16.04 -9.58 17.89
C LEU A 192 17.51 -9.64 17.43
N ASN A 193 17.81 -10.47 16.44
CA ASN A 193 19.16 -10.62 15.91
C ASN A 193 19.53 -9.48 14.94
N ASP A 194 18.55 -8.70 14.48
CA ASP A 194 18.79 -7.54 13.62
C ASP A 194 19.23 -6.31 14.42
N ILE A 195 19.14 -6.35 15.76
CA ILE A 195 19.44 -5.23 16.65
C ILE A 195 20.82 -5.40 17.26
N ASP A 196 21.70 -4.48 16.95
CA ASP A 196 23.03 -4.35 17.54
C ASP A 196 22.99 -3.29 18.67
N PHE A 197 22.93 -3.76 19.90
CA PHE A 197 22.91 -2.91 21.10
C PHE A 197 24.30 -2.36 21.48
N GLU A 198 25.38 -2.86 20.88
CA GLU A 198 26.73 -2.34 21.13
C GLU A 198 27.00 -1.10 20.28
N ASN A 199 26.45 -1.05 19.06
CA ASN A 199 26.63 0.04 18.12
C ASN A 199 25.37 0.91 17.94
N ASP A 200 24.31 0.68 18.71
CA ASP A 200 23.03 1.42 18.64
C ASP A 200 22.46 1.47 17.21
N ALA A 201 22.40 0.30 16.59
CA ALA A 201 21.98 0.17 15.21
C ALA A 201 21.10 -1.08 15.01
N PHE A 202 20.34 -1.10 13.92
CA PHE A 202 19.57 -2.27 13.49
C PHE A 202 19.44 -2.33 11.97
N VAL A 203 19.27 -3.56 11.48
CA VAL A 203 19.05 -3.82 10.05
C VAL A 203 17.57 -3.75 9.72
N VAL A 204 17.21 -3.07 8.64
CA VAL A 204 15.83 -3.07 8.11
C VAL A 204 15.80 -3.50 6.67
N THR A 205 14.83 -4.33 6.33
CA THR A 205 14.56 -4.67 4.92
C THR A 205 13.61 -3.62 4.31
N ARG A 206 14.12 -2.84 3.38
CA ARG A 206 13.36 -1.81 2.66
C ARG A 206 12.41 -2.41 1.63
N LYS A 207 11.46 -1.59 1.16
CA LYS A 207 10.59 -1.94 0.04
C LYS A 207 11.46 -2.28 -1.19
N GLY A 208 11.37 -3.53 -1.66
CA GLY A 208 12.18 -4.03 -2.79
C GLY A 208 13.26 -5.03 -2.36
N GLY A 209 13.43 -5.25 -1.04
CA GLY A 209 14.32 -6.30 -0.51
C GLY A 209 15.76 -5.84 -0.28
N SER A 210 16.08 -4.55 -0.44
CA SER A 210 17.38 -4.01 -0.01
C SER A 210 17.41 -3.88 1.51
N GLU A 211 18.56 -4.12 2.10
CA GLU A 211 18.81 -3.93 3.53
C GLU A 211 19.51 -2.59 3.75
N ASP A 212 19.11 -1.91 4.82
CA ASP A 212 19.74 -0.68 5.30
C ASP A 212 20.02 -0.82 6.80
N ILE A 213 21.10 -0.18 7.25
CA ILE A 213 21.43 -0.06 8.67
C ILE A 213 20.98 1.30 9.16
N LEU A 214 20.18 1.32 10.21
CA LEU A 214 19.72 2.53 10.88
C LEU A 214 20.29 2.60 12.28
N SER A 215 20.85 3.76 12.63
CA SER A 215 21.27 4.05 14.00
C SER A 215 20.12 4.65 14.82
N PHE A 216 20.17 4.48 16.13
CA PHE A 216 19.20 5.04 17.07
C PHE A 216 19.89 5.66 18.28
N GLY A 217 19.18 6.52 19.00
CA GLY A 217 19.71 7.19 20.18
C GLY A 217 19.38 6.47 21.50
N ASP A 218 19.89 7.02 22.59
CA ASP A 218 19.80 6.45 23.95
C ASP A 218 18.37 6.15 24.41
N GLU A 219 17.39 6.94 24.01
CA GLU A 219 15.99 6.72 24.37
C GLU A 219 15.45 5.45 23.74
N VAL A 220 15.74 5.24 22.46
CA VAL A 220 15.37 4.03 21.72
C VAL A 220 16.10 2.83 22.29
N HIS A 221 17.42 2.97 22.56
CA HIS A 221 18.21 1.93 23.22
C HIS A 221 17.53 1.45 24.49
N ARG A 222 17.23 2.36 25.42
CA ARG A 222 16.61 2.03 26.72
C ARG A 222 15.28 1.31 26.55
N ALA A 223 14.41 1.82 25.68
CA ALA A 223 13.09 1.25 25.44
C ALA A 223 13.17 -0.17 24.82
N LEU A 224 14.04 -0.36 23.84
CA LEU A 224 14.26 -1.67 23.21
C LEU A 224 14.91 -2.67 24.16
N TRP A 225 15.88 -2.23 24.96
CA TRP A 225 16.56 -3.07 25.95
C TRP A 225 15.61 -3.55 27.05
N GLU A 226 14.75 -2.67 27.58
CA GLU A 226 13.73 -3.02 28.56
C GLU A 226 12.75 -4.04 28.00
N TYR A 227 12.27 -3.82 26.75
CA TYR A 227 11.40 -4.76 26.08
C TYR A 227 12.08 -6.14 25.87
N ARG A 228 13.33 -6.16 25.44
CA ARG A 228 14.12 -7.39 25.28
C ARG A 228 14.24 -8.15 26.59
N CYS A 229 14.65 -7.48 27.67
CA CYS A 229 14.78 -8.09 28.98
C CYS A 229 13.46 -8.70 29.47
N ARG A 230 12.37 -7.99 29.32
CA ARG A 230 11.02 -8.47 29.67
C ARG A 230 10.62 -9.70 28.88
N ARG A 231 10.90 -9.71 27.57
CA ARG A 231 10.56 -10.83 26.70
C ARG A 231 11.35 -12.09 27.01
N ILE A 232 12.65 -11.97 27.26
CA ILE A 232 13.51 -13.11 27.64
C ILE A 232 13.05 -13.69 28.95
N SER A 233 12.69 -12.88 29.95
CA SER A 233 12.21 -13.36 31.24
C SER A 233 10.84 -14.05 31.21
N GLN A 234 10.08 -13.87 30.14
CA GLN A 234 8.76 -14.50 29.93
C GLN A 234 8.79 -15.74 29.04
N THR A 235 9.89 -15.99 28.32
CA THR A 235 10.06 -17.21 27.53
C THR A 235 10.54 -18.32 28.46
N PRO A 236 9.78 -19.41 28.66
CA PRO A 236 10.29 -20.58 29.40
C PRO A 236 11.56 -21.08 28.70
N LEU A 237 12.62 -21.31 29.45
CA LEU A 237 13.77 -22.05 28.95
C LEU A 237 13.24 -23.43 28.56
N GLU A 238 13.09 -23.68 27.26
CA GLU A 238 12.92 -25.05 26.78
C GLU A 238 14.18 -25.81 27.14
N GLY A 239 14.03 -26.74 28.10
CA GLY A 239 15.06 -27.68 28.55
C GLY A 239 15.24 -28.83 27.57
#